data_9de6c82d982dac027c6134e5fa49f98e
#
_entry.id   9de6c82d982dac027c6134e5fa49f98e
#
_cell.length_a   1.000
_cell.length_b   1.000
_cell.length_c   1.000
_cell.angle_alpha   90.00
_cell.angle_beta   90.00
_cell.angle_gamma   90.00
#
_symmetry.space_group_name_H-M   'P 1'
#
loop_
_entity.id
_entity.type
_entity.pdbx_description
1 polymer ?
#
loop_
_entity_poly.entity_id
_entity_poly.type
_entity_poly.pdbx_seq_one_letter_code
_entity_poly.pdbx_strand_id
1 'polypeptide(L)'
;MVKEVNMDTSSTIKRLLGEYENIRTENQREGQRREREIRQGFPAIAMLLDERRDRLTGSIRAALQRRAVDAESLQGEMRGLNGRIRAELAKAGYPEDYLQPIYRCPICRDTGYVGEPVHELCACVKQRIMDAENAGEHKGGLGKHSFAQFDLNVFPDVSIPGEKRSQRDHMRLILRAAQRYAEDFPDNEKPNLIFFGAAGLGKTFVADCIAQRIMERAYLVRRVTAYRLCEIMRKNQFDGSEARAVEGVMDCDLLFIDDLGTEPQTKNTSGYLFQVINERNMNDRHTIISTNLNPERMEGMYEQRVASRLMDVSRTTAIRFYGEDLRLRK
;
A
#
# COMPACT_ATOMS: atom_id res chain seq x y z
N MET A 1 -23.13 17.79 -7.76
CA MET A 1 -24.09 17.06 -6.89
C MET A 1 -23.29 16.49 -5.72
N VAL A 2 -23.44 17.07 -4.54
CA VAL A 2 -22.81 16.55 -3.31
C VAL A 2 -23.59 15.29 -2.94
N LYS A 3 -22.97 14.11 -3.09
CA LYS A 3 -23.56 12.83 -2.64
C LYS A 3 -23.77 12.92 -1.13
N GLU A 4 -24.99 12.69 -0.65
CA GLU A 4 -25.32 12.56 0.76
C GLU A 4 -24.43 11.50 1.41
N VAL A 5 -23.54 11.96 2.29
CA VAL A 5 -22.72 11.11 3.14
C VAL A 5 -23.66 10.56 4.23
N ASN A 6 -23.90 9.25 4.22
CA ASN A 6 -24.72 8.58 5.23
C ASN A 6 -24.19 8.86 6.65
N MET A 7 -25.05 9.00 7.62
CA MET A 7 -24.72 9.37 9.03
C MET A 7 -23.64 8.48 9.66
N ASP A 8 -23.56 7.22 9.26
CA ASP A 8 -22.55 6.26 9.77
C ASP A 8 -21.14 6.51 9.18
N THR A 9 -21.04 6.84 7.90
CA THR A 9 -19.76 7.23 7.25
C THR A 9 -19.24 8.55 7.80
N SER A 10 -20.12 9.53 8.09
CA SER A 10 -19.72 10.82 8.68
C SER A 10 -19.13 10.65 10.08
N SER A 11 -19.70 9.77 10.90
CA SER A 11 -19.21 9.46 12.25
C SER A 11 -17.85 8.76 12.19
N THR A 12 -17.66 7.82 11.25
CA THR A 12 -16.40 7.11 11.01
C THR A 12 -15.31 8.08 10.54
N ILE A 13 -15.61 8.98 9.59
CA ILE A 13 -14.66 10.00 9.13
C ILE A 13 -14.24 10.90 10.29
N LYS A 14 -15.18 11.42 11.09
CA LYS A 14 -14.87 12.27 12.25
C LYS A 14 -13.95 11.55 13.24
N ARG A 15 -14.25 10.29 13.56
CA ARG A 15 -13.43 9.48 14.46
C ARG A 15 -12.01 9.31 13.90
N LEU A 16 -11.88 8.96 12.63
CA LEU A 16 -10.58 8.77 11.98
C LEU A 16 -9.77 10.07 11.96
N LEU A 17 -10.38 11.20 11.64
CA LEU A 17 -9.69 12.50 11.65
C LEU A 17 -9.22 12.89 13.06
N GLY A 18 -10.02 12.60 14.10
CA GLY A 18 -9.58 12.76 15.49
C GLY A 18 -8.38 11.88 15.85
N GLU A 19 -8.30 10.65 15.33
CA GLU A 19 -7.12 9.80 15.48
C GLU A 19 -5.87 10.41 14.78
N TYR A 20 -6.04 11.04 13.62
CA TYR A 20 -4.94 11.74 12.93
C TYR A 20 -4.43 12.97 13.73
N GLU A 21 -5.31 13.69 14.41
CA GLU A 21 -4.90 14.77 15.33
C GLU A 21 -4.08 14.24 16.51
N ASN A 22 -4.47 13.11 17.07
CA ASN A 22 -3.70 12.45 18.13
C ASN A 22 -2.32 12.02 17.62
N ILE A 23 -2.26 11.38 16.45
CA ILE A 23 -0.99 10.96 15.81
C ILE A 23 -0.07 12.17 15.60
N ARG A 24 -0.59 13.29 15.07
CA ARG A 24 0.21 14.52 14.89
C ARG A 24 0.76 15.02 16.23
N THR A 25 -0.08 15.02 17.26
CA THR A 25 0.32 15.45 18.60
C THR A 25 1.41 14.56 19.19
N GLU A 26 1.30 13.25 19.05
CA GLU A 26 2.31 12.28 19.47
C GLU A 26 3.62 12.45 18.71
N ASN A 27 3.55 12.56 17.38
CA ASN A 27 4.72 12.77 16.53
C ASN A 27 5.44 14.10 16.85
N GLN A 28 4.69 15.17 17.12
CA GLN A 28 5.25 16.44 17.56
C GLN A 28 5.95 16.32 18.92
N ARG A 29 5.34 15.64 19.88
CA ARG A 29 5.95 15.39 21.20
C ARG A 29 7.23 14.60 21.08
N GLU A 30 7.22 13.57 20.25
CA GLU A 30 8.42 12.76 19.99
C GLU A 30 9.51 13.57 19.30
N GLY A 31 9.19 14.38 18.29
CA GLY A 31 10.15 15.30 17.68
C GLY A 31 10.77 16.29 18.68
N GLN A 32 9.95 16.86 19.56
CA GLN A 32 10.43 17.74 20.63
C GLN A 32 11.29 16.99 21.66
N ARG A 33 10.99 15.73 21.96
CA ARG A 33 11.81 14.90 22.84
C ARG A 33 13.19 14.68 22.24
N ARG A 34 13.24 14.28 20.95
CA ARG A 34 14.48 14.06 20.21
C ARG A 34 15.33 15.34 20.13
N GLU A 35 14.71 16.47 19.84
CA GLU A 35 15.42 17.75 19.80
C GLU A 35 15.99 18.13 21.16
N ARG A 36 15.25 17.93 22.25
CA ARG A 36 15.75 18.17 23.61
C ARG A 36 16.92 17.27 23.97
N GLU A 37 16.84 15.99 23.64
CA GLU A 37 17.90 15.00 23.84
C GLU A 37 19.21 15.45 23.14
N ILE A 38 19.10 15.82 21.86
CA ILE A 38 20.27 16.31 21.10
C ILE A 38 20.82 17.61 21.66
N ARG A 39 19.95 18.56 22.03
CA ARG A 39 20.40 19.86 22.61
C ARG A 39 21.14 19.68 23.92
N GLN A 40 20.75 18.71 24.74
CA GLN A 40 21.40 18.45 26.05
C GLN A 40 22.72 17.70 25.87
N GLY A 41 22.77 16.73 24.96
CA GLY A 41 23.97 15.90 24.80
C GLY A 41 25.02 16.44 23.84
N PHE A 42 24.63 17.32 22.88
CA PHE A 42 25.48 17.72 21.76
C PHE A 42 25.45 19.25 21.52
N PRO A 43 26.21 20.05 22.24
CA PRO A 43 26.21 21.52 22.13
C PRO A 43 26.49 22.03 20.69
N ALA A 44 27.36 21.35 19.95
CA ALA A 44 27.68 21.73 18.56
C ALA A 44 26.43 21.64 17.64
N ILE A 45 25.61 20.60 17.82
CA ILE A 45 24.37 20.46 17.05
C ILE A 45 23.33 21.49 17.52
N ALA A 46 23.26 21.75 18.84
CA ALA A 46 22.38 22.76 19.40
C ALA A 46 22.64 24.15 18.82
N MET A 47 23.90 24.55 18.66
CA MET A 47 24.28 25.81 18.01
C MET A 47 23.81 25.88 16.55
N LEU A 48 23.96 24.81 15.79
CA LEU A 48 23.49 24.76 14.41
C LEU A 48 21.95 24.84 14.29
N LEU A 49 21.23 24.23 15.24
CA LEU A 49 19.77 24.34 15.32
C LEU A 49 19.33 25.76 15.64
N ASP A 50 20.06 26.45 16.55
CA ASP A 50 19.77 27.83 16.85
C ASP A 50 20.08 28.74 15.66
N GLU A 51 21.22 28.57 15.00
CA GLU A 51 21.59 29.31 13.79
C GLU A 51 20.47 29.12 12.70
N ARG A 52 20.01 27.91 12.48
CA ARG A 52 18.92 27.61 11.55
C ARG A 52 17.62 28.32 11.92
N ARG A 53 17.24 28.28 13.20
CA ARG A 53 16.03 28.94 13.72
C ARG A 53 16.11 30.45 13.53
N ASP A 54 17.24 31.06 13.88
CA ASP A 54 17.43 32.51 13.83
C ASP A 54 17.39 33.03 12.38
N ARG A 55 17.96 32.30 11.42
CA ARG A 55 17.87 32.58 10.00
C ARG A 55 16.42 32.54 9.49
N LEU A 56 15.67 31.48 9.82
CA LEU A 56 14.26 31.37 9.44
C LEU A 56 13.42 32.48 10.08
N THR A 57 13.60 32.75 11.36
CA THR A 57 12.86 33.79 12.07
C THR A 57 13.17 35.19 11.50
N GLY A 58 14.44 35.44 11.17
CA GLY A 58 14.88 36.67 10.53
C GLY A 58 14.23 36.90 9.18
N SER A 59 14.17 35.85 8.35
CA SER A 59 13.54 35.90 7.02
C SER A 59 12.03 36.12 7.11
N ILE A 60 11.34 35.45 8.04
CA ILE A 60 9.91 35.66 8.30
C ILE A 60 9.65 37.11 8.73
N ARG A 61 10.48 37.65 9.64
CA ARG A 61 10.36 39.03 10.10
C ARG A 61 10.57 40.03 8.96
N ALA A 62 11.57 39.81 8.09
CA ALA A 62 11.80 40.65 6.92
C ALA A 62 10.62 40.62 5.96
N ALA A 63 10.04 39.45 5.68
CA ALA A 63 8.87 39.30 4.83
C ALA A 63 7.64 40.03 5.41
N LEU A 64 7.39 39.92 6.71
CA LEU A 64 6.32 40.65 7.39
C LEU A 64 6.51 42.18 7.33
N GLN A 65 7.76 42.64 7.30
CA GLN A 65 8.11 44.07 7.12
C GLN A 65 8.12 44.49 5.65
N ARG A 66 7.63 43.67 4.75
CA ARG A 66 7.63 43.88 3.27
C ARG A 66 9.04 44.16 2.70
N ARG A 67 10.09 43.68 3.33
CA ARG A 67 11.45 43.73 2.82
C ARG A 67 11.66 42.58 1.82
N ALA A 68 12.41 42.81 0.77
CA ALA A 68 12.76 41.76 -0.17
C ALA A 68 13.58 40.67 0.55
N VAL A 69 13.11 39.42 0.44
CA VAL A 69 13.82 38.23 0.92
C VAL A 69 14.25 37.45 -0.31
N ASP A 70 15.56 37.26 -0.47
CA ASP A 70 16.08 36.40 -1.53
C ASP A 70 15.83 34.93 -1.15
N ALA A 71 14.81 34.35 -1.80
CA ALA A 71 14.37 32.98 -1.53
C ALA A 71 15.42 31.95 -1.95
N GLU A 72 16.18 32.20 -3.04
CA GLU A 72 17.23 31.27 -3.50
C GLU A 72 18.41 31.24 -2.55
N SER A 73 18.87 32.41 -2.12
CA SER A 73 19.95 32.54 -1.12
C SER A 73 19.58 31.87 0.18
N LEU A 74 18.37 32.12 0.71
CA LEU A 74 17.87 31.49 1.92
C LEU A 74 17.79 29.96 1.79
N GLN A 75 17.32 29.45 0.64
CA GLN A 75 17.26 28.02 0.38
C GLN A 75 18.65 27.38 0.36
N GLY A 76 19.65 28.08 -0.22
CA GLY A 76 21.05 27.65 -0.24
C GLY A 76 21.62 27.54 1.18
N GLU A 77 21.43 28.59 2.01
CA GLU A 77 21.85 28.62 3.40
C GLU A 77 21.20 27.49 4.23
N MET A 78 19.88 27.28 4.05
CA MET A 78 19.17 26.21 4.76
C MET A 78 19.67 24.82 4.36
N ARG A 79 19.96 24.58 3.08
CA ARG A 79 20.57 23.32 2.63
C ARG A 79 21.93 23.09 3.25
N GLY A 80 22.78 24.13 3.31
CA GLY A 80 24.09 24.06 3.96
C GLY A 80 24.00 23.73 5.45
N LEU A 81 23.14 24.44 6.19
CA LEU A 81 22.92 24.18 7.63
C LEU A 81 22.36 22.78 7.89
N ASN A 82 21.39 22.33 7.10
CA ASN A 82 20.84 20.99 7.23
C ASN A 82 21.92 19.91 6.91
N GLY A 83 22.80 20.14 5.95
CA GLY A 83 23.91 19.25 5.66
C GLY A 83 24.88 19.13 6.85
N ARG A 84 25.25 20.26 7.47
CA ARG A 84 26.10 20.29 8.69
C ARG A 84 25.45 19.57 9.86
N ILE A 85 24.15 19.79 10.09
CA ILE A 85 23.39 19.10 11.15
C ILE A 85 23.41 17.59 10.93
N ARG A 86 23.15 17.11 9.72
CA ARG A 86 23.20 15.67 9.38
C ARG A 86 24.58 15.07 9.64
N ALA A 87 25.64 15.75 9.20
CA ALA A 87 26.99 15.28 9.42
C ALA A 87 27.36 15.18 10.91
N GLU A 88 26.95 16.14 11.72
CA GLU A 88 27.18 16.10 13.17
C GLU A 88 26.34 15.03 13.87
N LEU A 89 25.07 14.79 13.42
CA LEU A 89 24.26 13.68 13.92
C LEU A 89 24.92 12.33 13.64
N ALA A 90 25.41 12.12 12.40
CA ALA A 90 26.11 10.89 12.04
C ALA A 90 27.37 10.66 12.88
N LYS A 91 28.17 11.72 13.15
CA LYS A 91 29.33 11.65 14.04
C LYS A 91 28.95 11.30 15.49
N ALA A 92 27.78 11.74 15.93
CA ALA A 92 27.24 11.46 17.26
C ALA A 92 26.57 10.07 17.36
N GLY A 93 26.54 9.28 16.26
CA GLY A 93 25.94 7.94 16.21
C GLY A 93 24.44 7.93 16.02
N TYR A 94 23.83 9.04 15.63
CA TYR A 94 22.40 9.13 15.32
C TYR A 94 22.15 9.03 13.82
N PRO A 95 20.96 8.54 13.39
CA PRO A 95 20.55 8.62 11.99
C PRO A 95 20.55 10.06 11.48
N GLU A 96 20.90 10.27 10.22
CA GLU A 96 20.95 11.61 9.61
C GLU A 96 19.59 12.31 9.59
N ASP A 97 18.51 11.56 9.61
CA ASP A 97 17.12 12.03 9.63
C ASP A 97 16.50 12.12 11.03
N TYR A 98 17.29 11.89 12.10
CA TYR A 98 16.79 11.81 13.48
C TYR A 98 15.97 13.02 13.94
N LEU A 99 16.29 14.20 13.43
CA LEU A 99 15.60 15.47 13.72
C LEU A 99 14.61 15.89 12.62
N GLN A 100 14.34 15.04 11.64
CA GLN A 100 13.31 15.32 10.63
C GLN A 100 11.91 15.16 11.24
N PRO A 101 10.91 15.89 10.70
CA PRO A 101 9.53 15.72 11.12
C PRO A 101 9.06 14.26 10.92
N ILE A 102 8.39 13.73 11.93
CA ILE A 102 7.86 12.36 11.93
C ILE A 102 6.45 12.41 11.37
N TYR A 103 6.18 11.62 10.33
CA TYR A 103 4.85 11.47 9.75
C TYR A 103 4.53 9.99 9.57
N ARG A 104 3.30 9.60 9.89
CA ARG A 104 2.76 8.29 9.56
C ARG A 104 2.41 8.21 8.07
N CYS A 105 1.84 9.29 7.53
CA CYS A 105 1.58 9.44 6.10
C CYS A 105 2.41 10.62 5.55
N PRO A 106 3.40 10.36 4.69
CA PRO A 106 4.26 11.42 4.13
C PRO A 106 3.52 12.36 3.17
N ILE A 107 2.40 11.90 2.57
CA ILE A 107 1.64 12.67 1.57
C ILE A 107 0.81 13.75 2.25
N CYS A 108 -0.10 13.38 3.17
CA CYS A 108 -0.92 14.35 3.88
C CYS A 108 -0.24 14.90 5.15
N ARG A 109 0.94 14.39 5.53
CA ARG A 109 1.64 14.75 6.78
C ARG A 109 0.71 14.67 8.00
N ASP A 110 -0.06 13.59 8.02
CA ASP A 110 -1.04 13.28 9.07
C ASP A 110 -2.17 14.32 9.23
N THR A 111 -2.45 15.13 8.20
CA THR A 111 -3.64 15.99 8.19
C THR A 111 -4.91 15.26 7.79
N GLY A 112 -4.78 14.14 7.08
CA GLY A 112 -5.88 13.40 6.49
C GLY A 112 -6.40 13.99 5.17
N TYR A 113 -5.88 15.14 4.73
CA TYR A 113 -6.32 15.84 3.53
C TYR A 113 -5.18 16.15 2.58
N VAL A 114 -5.50 16.25 1.28
CA VAL A 114 -4.60 16.64 0.19
C VAL A 114 -5.32 17.60 -0.77
N GLY A 115 -4.54 18.32 -1.59
CA GLY A 115 -5.06 19.23 -2.60
C GLY A 115 -5.26 20.67 -2.12
N GLU A 116 -5.09 21.63 -3.03
CA GLU A 116 -5.37 23.05 -2.87
C GLU A 116 -5.94 23.59 -4.20
N PRO A 117 -6.98 24.42 -4.22
CA PRO A 117 -7.72 24.99 -3.07
C PRO A 117 -8.81 24.06 -2.49
N VAL A 118 -9.09 22.93 -3.13
CA VAL A 118 -10.11 21.96 -2.69
C VAL A 118 -9.41 20.86 -1.93
N HIS A 119 -9.76 20.70 -0.65
CA HIS A 119 -9.24 19.62 0.19
C HIS A 119 -10.02 18.33 -0.04
N GLU A 120 -9.31 17.29 -0.49
CA GLU A 120 -9.83 15.92 -0.60
C GLU A 120 -9.28 15.05 0.50
N LEU A 121 -10.01 13.99 0.86
CA LEU A 121 -9.49 12.98 1.79
C LEU A 121 -8.27 12.29 1.17
N CYS A 122 -7.18 12.23 1.92
CA CYS A 122 -5.99 11.50 1.51
C CYS A 122 -6.31 10.00 1.35
N ALA A 123 -5.62 9.34 0.44
CA ALA A 123 -5.76 7.90 0.23
C ALA A 123 -5.57 7.10 1.53
N CYS A 124 -4.69 7.52 2.44
CA CYS A 124 -4.51 6.87 3.73
C CYS A 124 -5.78 6.89 4.61
N VAL A 125 -6.59 7.95 4.55
CA VAL A 125 -7.89 8.03 5.24
C VAL A 125 -8.93 7.21 4.50
N LYS A 126 -8.99 7.33 3.16
CA LYS A 126 -9.90 6.53 2.32
C LYS A 126 -9.66 5.03 2.55
N GLN A 127 -8.39 4.60 2.63
CA GLN A 127 -8.03 3.21 2.94
C GLN A 127 -8.59 2.76 4.31
N ARG A 128 -8.41 3.57 5.34
CA ARG A 128 -8.91 3.23 6.68
C ARG A 128 -10.43 3.19 6.77
N ILE A 129 -11.13 3.99 5.97
CA ILE A 129 -12.59 3.89 5.83
C ILE A 129 -12.96 2.56 5.20
N MET A 130 -12.30 2.17 4.09
CA MET A 130 -12.53 0.89 3.43
C MET A 130 -12.24 -0.30 4.35
N ASP A 131 -11.15 -0.23 5.12
CA ASP A 131 -10.80 -1.28 6.09
C ASP A 131 -11.84 -1.39 7.22
N ALA A 132 -12.37 -0.27 7.70
CA ALA A 132 -13.41 -0.24 8.72
C ALA A 132 -14.75 -0.82 8.20
N GLU A 133 -15.13 -0.54 6.97
CA GLU A 133 -16.31 -1.10 6.32
C GLU A 133 -16.17 -2.62 6.10
N ASN A 134 -14.95 -3.12 5.89
CA ASN A 134 -14.66 -4.54 5.69
C ASN A 134 -14.25 -5.27 6.99
N ALA A 135 -14.20 -4.62 8.15
CA ALA A 135 -13.68 -5.19 9.40
C ALA A 135 -14.46 -6.42 9.92
N GLY A 136 -15.71 -6.64 9.44
CA GLY A 136 -16.49 -7.86 9.70
C GLY A 136 -16.15 -9.04 8.79
N GLU A 137 -15.45 -8.85 7.69
CA GLU A 137 -15.33 -9.84 6.61
C GLU A 137 -13.99 -10.62 6.63
N HIS A 138 -12.93 -10.04 7.17
CA HIS A 138 -11.63 -10.71 7.24
C HIS A 138 -10.96 -10.55 8.60
N LYS A 139 -10.85 -11.65 9.37
CA LYS A 139 -10.01 -11.73 10.60
C LYS A 139 -8.50 -11.49 10.33
N GLY A 140 -8.10 -11.30 9.08
CA GLY A 140 -6.75 -11.03 8.61
C GLY A 140 -6.70 -9.77 7.74
N GLY A 141 -6.81 -8.56 8.32
CA GLY A 141 -6.71 -7.30 7.57
C GLY A 141 -5.47 -7.20 6.68
N LEU A 142 -5.55 -6.40 5.60
CA LEU A 142 -4.41 -6.01 4.79
C LEU A 142 -3.31 -5.38 5.66
N GLY A 143 -2.05 -5.54 5.24
CA GLY A 143 -0.93 -4.87 5.92
C GLY A 143 -0.32 -5.61 7.10
N LYS A 144 -0.63 -6.90 7.28
CA LYS A 144 -0.01 -7.73 8.32
C LYS A 144 1.37 -8.24 7.95
N HIS A 145 1.66 -8.37 6.66
CA HIS A 145 2.91 -8.90 6.14
C HIS A 145 3.65 -7.85 5.33
N SER A 146 4.95 -7.74 5.55
CA SER A 146 5.82 -6.83 4.82
C SER A 146 7.01 -7.59 4.22
N PHE A 147 7.65 -7.01 3.20
CA PHE A 147 8.87 -7.57 2.65
C PHE A 147 10.01 -7.69 3.67
N ALA A 148 10.03 -6.84 4.70
CA ALA A 148 11.01 -6.92 5.78
C ALA A 148 10.86 -8.17 6.68
N GLN A 149 9.65 -8.73 6.75
CA GLN A 149 9.34 -9.94 7.51
C GLN A 149 9.48 -11.22 6.67
N PHE A 150 9.86 -11.09 5.39
CA PHE A 150 9.94 -12.22 4.47
C PHE A 150 11.19 -13.04 4.74
N ASP A 151 11.03 -14.22 5.38
CA ASP A 151 12.11 -15.13 5.64
C ASP A 151 12.21 -16.22 4.54
N LEU A 152 13.26 -16.14 3.72
CA LEU A 152 13.53 -17.16 2.70
C LEU A 152 13.93 -18.53 3.29
N ASN A 153 14.37 -18.59 4.56
CA ASN A 153 14.83 -19.83 5.16
C ASN A 153 13.70 -20.80 5.49
N VAL A 154 12.45 -20.31 5.55
CA VAL A 154 11.28 -21.20 5.73
C VAL A 154 11.05 -22.11 4.51
N PHE A 155 11.59 -21.75 3.34
CA PHE A 155 11.47 -22.53 2.12
C PHE A 155 12.60 -23.56 2.01
N PRO A 156 12.30 -24.84 1.65
CA PRO A 156 13.32 -25.86 1.43
C PRO A 156 14.35 -25.48 0.35
N ASP A 157 15.60 -25.74 0.65
CA ASP A 157 16.71 -25.58 -0.30
C ASP A 157 17.17 -26.93 -0.83
N VAL A 158 16.22 -27.71 -1.35
CA VAL A 158 16.45 -29.04 -1.92
C VAL A 158 15.90 -29.06 -3.35
N SER A 159 16.54 -29.89 -4.19
CA SER A 159 16.09 -30.09 -5.56
C SER A 159 14.70 -30.72 -5.58
N ILE A 160 13.81 -30.20 -6.42
CA ILE A 160 12.47 -30.73 -6.64
C ILE A 160 12.48 -31.48 -7.98
N PRO A 161 12.03 -32.74 -8.04
CA PRO A 161 11.97 -33.50 -9.29
C PRO A 161 11.13 -32.74 -10.37
N GLY A 162 11.72 -32.56 -11.55
CA GLY A 162 11.11 -31.83 -12.66
C GLY A 162 11.24 -30.31 -12.62
N GLU A 163 11.83 -29.72 -11.56
CA GLU A 163 12.07 -28.28 -11.45
C GLU A 163 13.57 -27.95 -11.57
N LYS A 164 13.84 -26.76 -12.18
CA LYS A 164 15.25 -26.32 -12.40
C LYS A 164 15.89 -25.70 -11.15
N ARG A 165 15.10 -25.37 -10.12
CA ARG A 165 15.56 -24.66 -8.91
C ARG A 165 14.94 -25.27 -7.68
N SER A 166 15.59 -25.10 -6.53
CA SER A 166 14.97 -25.36 -5.24
C SER A 166 13.78 -24.41 -5.01
N GLN A 167 12.90 -24.76 -4.07
CA GLN A 167 11.78 -23.90 -3.69
C GLN A 167 12.27 -22.54 -3.17
N ARG A 168 13.36 -22.52 -2.40
CA ARG A 168 13.97 -21.29 -1.86
C ARG A 168 14.50 -20.38 -2.97
N ASP A 169 15.25 -20.94 -3.93
CA ASP A 169 15.79 -20.17 -5.04
C ASP A 169 14.68 -19.62 -5.94
N HIS A 170 13.65 -20.41 -6.16
CA HIS A 170 12.47 -19.96 -6.91
C HIS A 170 11.75 -18.82 -6.18
N MET A 171 11.53 -18.97 -4.87
CA MET A 171 10.91 -17.93 -4.05
C MET A 171 11.74 -16.64 -3.99
N ARG A 172 13.07 -16.75 -4.03
CA ARG A 172 13.96 -15.56 -4.14
C ARG A 172 13.70 -14.77 -5.43
N LEU A 173 13.44 -15.44 -6.54
CA LEU A 173 13.07 -14.77 -7.80
C LEU A 173 11.69 -14.14 -7.72
N ILE A 174 10.72 -14.86 -7.13
CA ILE A 174 9.36 -14.32 -6.91
C ILE A 174 9.42 -13.08 -6.04
N LEU A 175 10.19 -13.12 -4.93
CA LEU A 175 10.35 -11.97 -4.03
C LEU A 175 10.88 -10.73 -4.76
N ARG A 176 11.93 -10.91 -5.59
CA ARG A 176 12.49 -9.80 -6.39
C ARG A 176 11.46 -9.24 -7.39
N ALA A 177 10.72 -10.11 -8.05
CA ALA A 177 9.67 -9.68 -8.98
C ALA A 177 8.54 -8.93 -8.26
N ALA A 178 8.13 -9.40 -7.08
CA ALA A 178 7.11 -8.77 -6.25
C ALA A 178 7.57 -7.39 -5.73
N GLN A 179 8.82 -7.27 -5.28
CA GLN A 179 9.40 -6.00 -4.86
C GLN A 179 9.44 -4.99 -6.01
N ARG A 180 9.92 -5.44 -7.19
CA ARG A 180 9.94 -4.59 -8.39
C ARG A 180 8.53 -4.12 -8.75
N TYR A 181 7.56 -5.04 -8.80
CA TYR A 181 6.16 -4.68 -9.11
C TYR A 181 5.63 -3.61 -8.15
N ALA A 182 5.90 -3.73 -6.85
CA ALA A 182 5.46 -2.76 -5.85
C ALA A 182 6.16 -1.40 -5.96
N GLU A 183 7.43 -1.36 -6.38
CA GLU A 183 8.17 -0.11 -6.58
C GLU A 183 7.80 0.58 -7.90
N ASP A 184 7.59 -0.18 -8.98
CA ASP A 184 7.21 0.36 -10.29
C ASP A 184 5.73 0.80 -10.35
N PHE A 185 4.91 0.42 -9.36
CA PHE A 185 3.49 0.80 -9.30
C PHE A 185 3.33 2.34 -9.22
N PRO A 186 2.41 3.00 -9.95
CA PRO A 186 1.38 2.43 -10.85
C PRO A 186 1.82 2.29 -12.32
N ASP A 187 3.10 2.52 -12.63
CA ASP A 187 3.63 2.60 -13.99
C ASP A 187 4.13 1.23 -14.50
N ASN A 188 3.58 0.14 -13.96
CA ASN A 188 3.96 -1.22 -14.34
C ASN A 188 3.65 -1.49 -15.81
N GLU A 189 4.61 -2.03 -16.58
CA GLU A 189 4.40 -2.46 -17.97
C GLU A 189 3.20 -3.44 -18.08
N LYS A 190 3.09 -4.36 -17.10
CA LYS A 190 1.95 -5.27 -16.96
C LYS A 190 1.25 -5.03 -15.63
N PRO A 191 0.05 -4.43 -15.65
CA PRO A 191 -0.63 -4.05 -14.43
C PRO A 191 -1.14 -5.23 -13.58
N ASN A 192 -1.31 -6.42 -14.19
CA ASN A 192 -1.90 -7.56 -13.49
C ASN A 192 -0.88 -8.64 -13.14
N LEU A 193 -1.08 -9.27 -11.97
CA LEU A 193 -0.34 -10.46 -11.53
C LEU A 193 -1.31 -11.61 -11.28
N ILE A 194 -0.94 -12.81 -11.71
CA ILE A 194 -1.61 -14.05 -11.30
C ILE A 194 -0.60 -14.94 -10.60
N PHE A 195 -0.87 -15.28 -9.34
CA PHE A 195 -0.13 -16.23 -8.56
C PHE A 195 -0.88 -17.56 -8.55
N PHE A 196 -0.30 -18.60 -9.15
CA PHE A 196 -0.93 -19.91 -9.23
C PHE A 196 -0.02 -21.02 -8.70
N GLY A 197 -0.62 -22.10 -8.18
CA GLY A 197 0.08 -23.23 -7.59
C GLY A 197 -0.65 -23.78 -6.35
N ALA A 198 -0.18 -24.88 -5.79
CA ALA A 198 -0.81 -25.55 -4.66
C ALA A 198 -1.00 -24.63 -3.44
N ALA A 199 -1.81 -25.06 -2.49
CA ALA A 199 -2.01 -24.36 -1.23
C ALA A 199 -0.70 -24.36 -0.40
N GLY A 200 -0.56 -23.39 0.53
CA GLY A 200 0.57 -23.33 1.47
C GLY A 200 1.92 -22.90 0.90
N LEU A 201 1.98 -22.44 -0.36
CA LEU A 201 3.22 -22.02 -1.02
C LEU A 201 3.59 -20.53 -0.83
N GLY A 202 2.80 -19.76 -0.08
CA GLY A 202 3.09 -18.35 0.22
C GLY A 202 2.49 -17.33 -0.76
N LYS A 203 1.58 -17.72 -1.68
CA LYS A 203 0.95 -16.80 -2.66
C LYS A 203 0.31 -15.58 -2.01
N THR A 204 -0.59 -15.81 -1.05
CA THR A 204 -1.29 -14.77 -0.29
C THR A 204 -0.30 -13.88 0.49
N PHE A 205 0.75 -14.47 1.08
CA PHE A 205 1.77 -13.72 1.81
C PHE A 205 2.53 -12.75 0.90
N VAL A 206 2.94 -13.19 -0.29
CA VAL A 206 3.62 -12.33 -1.27
C VAL A 206 2.68 -11.20 -1.75
N ALA A 207 1.41 -11.53 -2.03
CA ALA A 207 0.41 -10.53 -2.42
C ALA A 207 0.17 -9.49 -1.31
N ASP A 208 0.10 -9.91 -0.04
CA ASP A 208 -0.01 -9.00 1.11
C ASP A 208 1.23 -8.09 1.24
N CYS A 209 2.45 -8.60 1.01
CA CYS A 209 3.66 -7.76 1.02
C CYS A 209 3.62 -6.68 -0.07
N ILE A 210 3.16 -7.03 -1.28
CA ILE A 210 2.97 -6.05 -2.37
C ILE A 210 1.93 -5.01 -1.95
N ALA A 211 0.77 -5.48 -1.48
CA ALA A 211 -0.32 -4.62 -1.04
C ALA A 211 0.11 -3.64 0.05
N GLN A 212 0.85 -4.12 1.06
CA GLN A 212 1.40 -3.29 2.13
C GLN A 212 2.32 -2.19 1.58
N ARG A 213 3.25 -2.56 0.69
CA ARG A 213 4.18 -1.59 0.11
C ARG A 213 3.48 -0.52 -0.72
N ILE A 214 2.44 -0.89 -1.45
CA ILE A 214 1.61 0.02 -2.25
C ILE A 214 0.79 0.94 -1.34
N MET A 215 0.22 0.43 -0.23
CA MET A 215 -0.46 1.25 0.79
C MET A 215 0.48 2.25 1.47
N GLU A 216 1.74 1.87 1.75
CA GLU A 216 2.75 2.79 2.29
C GLU A 216 3.02 3.98 1.36
N ARG A 217 2.83 3.78 0.06
CA ARG A 217 2.89 4.83 -0.98
C ARG A 217 1.57 5.56 -1.17
N ALA A 218 0.60 5.33 -0.26
CA ALA A 218 -0.73 5.95 -0.18
C ALA A 218 -1.63 5.73 -1.41
N TYR A 219 -1.54 4.55 -2.02
CA TYR A 219 -2.53 4.10 -3.00
C TYR A 219 -3.63 3.27 -2.32
N LEU A 220 -4.81 3.26 -2.92
CA LEU A 220 -5.96 2.51 -2.42
C LEU A 220 -5.83 1.04 -2.81
N VAL A 221 -5.80 0.18 -1.81
CA VAL A 221 -5.73 -1.27 -2.01
C VAL A 221 -6.96 -1.94 -1.41
N ARG A 222 -7.61 -2.81 -2.17
CA ARG A 222 -8.70 -3.65 -1.67
C ARG A 222 -8.35 -5.11 -1.85
N ARG A 223 -8.54 -5.90 -0.78
CA ARG A 223 -8.52 -7.38 -0.84
C ARG A 223 -9.93 -7.92 -0.70
N VAL A 224 -10.25 -8.89 -1.52
CA VAL A 224 -11.52 -9.61 -1.49
C VAL A 224 -11.27 -11.07 -1.89
N THR A 225 -11.96 -12.04 -1.25
CA THR A 225 -11.94 -13.41 -1.77
C THR A 225 -12.81 -13.50 -3.02
N ALA A 226 -12.50 -14.44 -3.93
CA ALA A 226 -13.33 -14.64 -5.11
C ALA A 226 -14.80 -14.97 -4.75
N TYR A 227 -15.00 -15.73 -3.68
CA TYR A 227 -16.34 -15.99 -3.12
C TYR A 227 -17.08 -14.69 -2.78
N ARG A 228 -16.44 -13.82 -1.98
CA ARG A 228 -17.06 -12.56 -1.53
C ARG A 228 -17.29 -11.59 -2.69
N LEU A 229 -16.37 -11.54 -3.64
CA LEU A 229 -16.52 -10.75 -4.86
C LEU A 229 -17.81 -11.12 -5.61
N CYS A 230 -18.02 -12.42 -5.85
CA CYS A 230 -19.23 -12.92 -6.50
C CYS A 230 -20.49 -12.62 -5.67
N GLU A 231 -20.41 -12.70 -4.35
CA GLU A 231 -21.52 -12.35 -3.45
C GLU A 231 -21.88 -10.86 -3.53
N ILE A 232 -20.88 -9.98 -3.50
CA ILE A 232 -21.05 -8.52 -3.68
C ILE A 232 -21.75 -8.22 -5.00
N MET A 233 -21.22 -8.77 -6.09
CA MET A 233 -21.79 -8.55 -7.42
C MET A 233 -23.24 -9.06 -7.53
N ARG A 234 -23.50 -10.26 -6.99
CA ARG A 234 -24.83 -10.85 -6.98
C ARG A 234 -25.83 -10.02 -6.19
N LYS A 235 -25.51 -9.60 -4.96
CA LYS A 235 -26.40 -8.79 -4.11
C LYS A 235 -26.65 -7.44 -4.76
N ASN A 236 -25.61 -6.79 -5.27
CA ASN A 236 -25.77 -5.51 -5.94
C ASN A 236 -26.68 -5.60 -7.18
N GLN A 237 -26.57 -6.68 -7.96
CA GLN A 237 -27.44 -6.90 -9.10
C GLN A 237 -28.90 -7.13 -8.67
N PHE A 238 -29.14 -7.78 -7.52
CA PHE A 238 -30.48 -8.13 -7.06
C PHE A 238 -31.23 -6.95 -6.42
N ASP A 239 -30.60 -6.22 -5.50
CA ASP A 239 -31.26 -5.20 -4.66
C ASP A 239 -30.45 -3.89 -4.51
N GLY A 240 -29.28 -3.79 -5.14
CA GLY A 240 -28.42 -2.60 -5.04
C GLY A 240 -27.74 -2.39 -3.68
N SER A 241 -27.90 -3.34 -2.73
CA SER A 241 -27.42 -3.18 -1.35
C SER A 241 -25.91 -3.08 -1.22
N GLU A 242 -25.15 -3.58 -2.20
CA GLU A 242 -23.68 -3.61 -2.21
C GLU A 242 -23.05 -2.56 -3.15
N ALA A 243 -23.78 -1.52 -3.56
CA ALA A 243 -23.30 -0.54 -4.55
C ALA A 243 -21.95 0.08 -4.17
N ARG A 244 -21.72 0.42 -2.88
CA ARG A 244 -20.43 0.94 -2.40
C ARG A 244 -19.32 -0.10 -2.45
N ALA A 245 -19.65 -1.36 -2.14
CA ALA A 245 -18.68 -2.43 -2.20
C ALA A 245 -18.23 -2.67 -3.64
N VAL A 246 -19.16 -2.61 -4.61
CA VAL A 246 -18.85 -2.66 -6.05
C VAL A 246 -18.00 -1.47 -6.45
N GLU A 247 -18.38 -0.23 -6.10
CA GLU A 247 -17.58 0.99 -6.36
C GLU A 247 -16.16 0.82 -5.81
N GLY A 248 -16.00 0.35 -4.57
CA GLY A 248 -14.69 0.12 -3.97
C GLY A 248 -13.86 -0.97 -4.66
N VAL A 249 -14.49 -2.00 -5.24
CA VAL A 249 -13.82 -3.02 -6.05
C VAL A 249 -13.37 -2.46 -7.40
N MET A 250 -14.19 -1.61 -8.02
CA MET A 250 -13.90 -1.04 -9.34
C MET A 250 -12.85 0.06 -9.29
N ASP A 251 -12.92 0.94 -8.27
CA ASP A 251 -12.18 2.20 -8.22
C ASP A 251 -10.85 2.14 -7.44
N CYS A 252 -10.61 1.10 -6.61
CA CYS A 252 -9.33 0.98 -5.93
C CYS A 252 -8.16 0.87 -6.93
N ASP A 253 -6.99 1.42 -6.56
CA ASP A 253 -5.82 1.41 -7.43
C ASP A 253 -5.29 -0.02 -7.64
N LEU A 254 -5.26 -0.82 -6.57
CA LEU A 254 -4.92 -2.24 -6.60
C LEU A 254 -6.05 -3.07 -6.00
N LEU A 255 -6.60 -4.02 -6.78
CA LEU A 255 -7.50 -5.06 -6.30
C LEU A 255 -6.72 -6.37 -6.10
N PHE A 256 -6.81 -6.96 -4.91
CA PHE A 256 -6.32 -8.31 -4.67
C PHE A 256 -7.50 -9.27 -4.53
N ILE A 257 -7.69 -10.15 -5.53
CA ILE A 257 -8.67 -11.23 -5.52
C ILE A 257 -7.97 -12.50 -5.00
N ASP A 258 -8.33 -12.92 -3.80
CA ASP A 258 -7.72 -14.08 -3.15
C ASP A 258 -8.55 -15.34 -3.37
N ASP A 259 -7.86 -16.47 -3.52
CA ASP A 259 -8.43 -17.81 -3.66
C ASP A 259 -9.43 -17.96 -4.84
N LEU A 260 -9.08 -17.44 -6.03
CA LEU A 260 -9.87 -17.66 -7.25
C LEU A 260 -10.03 -19.16 -7.53
N GLY A 261 -11.24 -19.60 -7.77
CA GLY A 261 -11.61 -21.01 -7.95
C GLY A 261 -12.27 -21.66 -6.75
N THR A 262 -12.49 -20.90 -5.66
CA THR A 262 -13.23 -21.38 -4.47
C THR A 262 -14.67 -20.90 -4.42
N GLU A 263 -15.04 -19.98 -5.29
CA GLU A 263 -16.40 -19.47 -5.39
C GLU A 263 -17.36 -20.50 -6.02
N PRO A 264 -18.66 -20.47 -5.65
CA PRO A 264 -19.65 -21.34 -6.26
C PRO A 264 -19.76 -21.12 -7.76
N GLN A 265 -19.66 -22.18 -8.55
CA GLN A 265 -19.82 -22.11 -10.00
C GLN A 265 -21.30 -22.04 -10.36
N THR A 266 -21.77 -20.84 -10.64
CA THR A 266 -23.13 -20.55 -11.09
C THR A 266 -23.10 -19.98 -12.52
N LYS A 267 -24.24 -19.91 -13.19
CA LYS A 267 -24.35 -19.32 -14.53
C LYS A 267 -23.81 -17.86 -14.59
N ASN A 268 -23.83 -17.14 -13.48
CA ASN A 268 -23.44 -15.74 -13.42
C ASN A 268 -22.01 -15.51 -12.92
N THR A 269 -21.35 -16.51 -12.33
CA THR A 269 -20.02 -16.38 -11.74
C THR A 269 -18.99 -15.87 -12.75
N SER A 270 -18.92 -16.51 -13.92
CA SER A 270 -18.04 -16.05 -15.00
C SER A 270 -18.38 -14.64 -15.47
N GLY A 271 -19.68 -14.27 -15.50
CA GLY A 271 -20.13 -12.92 -15.85
C GLY A 271 -19.64 -11.86 -14.87
N TYR A 272 -19.71 -12.11 -13.57
CA TYR A 272 -19.23 -11.19 -12.54
C TYR A 272 -17.72 -10.99 -12.60
N LEU A 273 -16.96 -12.07 -12.70
CA LEU A 273 -15.51 -12.01 -12.84
C LEU A 273 -15.11 -11.27 -14.13
N PHE A 274 -15.76 -11.58 -15.25
CA PHE A 274 -15.51 -10.87 -16.49
C PHE A 274 -15.76 -9.38 -16.38
N GLN A 275 -16.89 -8.98 -15.80
CA GLN A 275 -17.23 -7.57 -15.61
C GLN A 275 -16.16 -6.85 -14.82
N VAL A 276 -15.75 -7.38 -13.65
CA VAL A 276 -14.75 -6.75 -12.78
C VAL A 276 -13.40 -6.64 -13.49
N ILE A 277 -12.89 -7.75 -14.05
CA ILE A 277 -11.56 -7.77 -14.66
C ILE A 277 -11.52 -6.89 -15.91
N ASN A 278 -12.56 -6.97 -16.75
CA ASN A 278 -12.62 -6.19 -17.98
C ASN A 278 -12.73 -4.69 -17.71
N GLU A 279 -13.60 -4.27 -16.78
CA GLU A 279 -13.78 -2.86 -16.43
C GLU A 279 -12.52 -2.29 -15.81
N ARG A 280 -11.85 -3.01 -14.91
CA ARG A 280 -10.58 -2.59 -14.35
C ARG A 280 -9.47 -2.49 -15.40
N ASN A 281 -9.41 -3.42 -16.32
CA ASN A 281 -8.47 -3.37 -17.44
C ASN A 281 -8.70 -2.18 -18.37
N MET A 282 -9.97 -1.82 -18.62
CA MET A 282 -10.32 -0.64 -19.44
C MET A 282 -9.96 0.69 -18.77
N ASN A 283 -9.92 0.71 -17.45
CA ASN A 283 -9.56 1.89 -16.65
C ASN A 283 -8.10 1.85 -16.15
N ASP A 284 -7.26 1.02 -16.74
CA ASP A 284 -5.84 0.82 -16.40
C ASP A 284 -5.57 0.58 -14.89
N ARG A 285 -6.54 -0.06 -14.21
CA ARG A 285 -6.44 -0.45 -12.81
C ARG A 285 -5.70 -1.78 -12.65
N HIS A 286 -4.92 -1.91 -11.59
CA HIS A 286 -4.08 -3.07 -11.30
C HIS A 286 -4.86 -4.14 -10.54
N THR A 287 -4.61 -5.41 -10.88
CA THR A 287 -5.26 -6.55 -10.21
C THR A 287 -4.25 -7.65 -9.92
N ILE A 288 -4.20 -8.11 -8.66
CA ILE A 288 -3.47 -9.31 -8.26
C ILE A 288 -4.49 -10.41 -7.99
N ILE A 289 -4.23 -11.60 -8.49
CA ILE A 289 -5.08 -12.76 -8.27
C ILE A 289 -4.24 -13.90 -7.70
N SER A 290 -4.70 -14.51 -6.61
CA SER A 290 -4.17 -15.80 -6.16
C SER A 290 -5.13 -16.93 -6.50
N THR A 291 -4.60 -18.08 -6.90
CA THR A 291 -5.42 -19.26 -7.24
C THR A 291 -4.64 -20.56 -7.02
N ASN A 292 -5.37 -21.62 -6.70
CA ASN A 292 -4.84 -22.99 -6.70
C ASN A 292 -5.03 -23.71 -8.05
N LEU A 293 -5.70 -23.06 -9.01
CA LEU A 293 -5.90 -23.58 -10.34
C LEU A 293 -4.65 -23.35 -11.20
N ASN A 294 -4.31 -24.32 -12.02
CA ASN A 294 -3.37 -24.12 -13.11
C ASN A 294 -4.09 -23.50 -14.33
N PRO A 295 -3.38 -23.00 -15.36
CA PRO A 295 -3.99 -22.39 -16.53
C PRO A 295 -5.05 -23.27 -17.20
N GLU A 296 -4.76 -24.59 -17.38
CA GLU A 296 -5.68 -25.52 -18.05
C GLU A 296 -6.98 -25.71 -17.25
N ARG A 297 -6.90 -25.74 -15.91
CA ARG A 297 -8.08 -25.83 -15.04
C ARG A 297 -8.87 -24.52 -15.03
N MET A 298 -8.20 -23.37 -15.13
CA MET A 298 -8.90 -22.08 -15.27
C MET A 298 -9.70 -22.01 -16.55
N GLU A 299 -9.14 -22.47 -17.69
CA GLU A 299 -9.85 -22.56 -18.97
C GLU A 299 -11.04 -23.52 -18.92
N GLY A 300 -10.93 -24.61 -18.16
CA GLY A 300 -12.03 -25.57 -17.97
C GLY A 300 -13.12 -25.10 -17.01
N MET A 301 -12.78 -24.20 -16.05
CA MET A 301 -13.71 -23.74 -15.01
C MET A 301 -14.47 -22.49 -15.42
N TYR A 302 -13.83 -21.58 -16.14
CA TYR A 302 -14.42 -20.30 -16.54
C TYR A 302 -14.69 -20.28 -18.04
N GLU A 303 -15.63 -19.42 -18.44
CA GLU A 303 -15.86 -19.17 -19.86
C GLU A 303 -14.58 -18.64 -20.53
N GLN A 304 -14.36 -19.01 -21.80
CA GLN A 304 -13.17 -18.63 -22.57
C GLN A 304 -12.85 -17.13 -22.52
N ARG A 305 -13.89 -16.27 -22.49
CA ARG A 305 -13.71 -14.81 -22.37
C ARG A 305 -13.06 -14.38 -21.06
N VAL A 306 -13.35 -15.06 -19.93
CA VAL A 306 -12.75 -14.79 -18.61
C VAL A 306 -11.32 -15.30 -18.61
N ALA A 307 -11.10 -16.54 -19.00
CA ALA A 307 -9.76 -17.13 -19.05
C ALA A 307 -8.82 -16.31 -19.95
N SER A 308 -9.30 -15.86 -21.12
CA SER A 308 -8.54 -15.00 -22.02
C SER A 308 -8.14 -13.66 -21.38
N ARG A 309 -9.03 -13.02 -20.59
CA ARG A 309 -8.71 -11.77 -19.89
C ARG A 309 -7.75 -11.96 -18.71
N LEU A 310 -7.90 -13.06 -17.98
CA LEU A 310 -7.01 -13.42 -16.88
C LEU A 310 -5.58 -13.67 -17.37
N MET A 311 -5.45 -14.39 -18.49
CA MET A 311 -4.18 -14.85 -19.05
C MET A 311 -3.66 -13.95 -20.18
N ASP A 312 -4.19 -12.75 -20.36
CA ASP A 312 -3.73 -11.80 -21.36
C ASP A 312 -2.27 -11.44 -21.14
N VAL A 313 -1.39 -12.01 -21.94
CA VAL A 313 0.06 -11.86 -21.82
C VAL A 313 0.55 -10.42 -22.02
N SER A 314 -0.25 -9.56 -22.64
CA SER A 314 0.07 -8.14 -22.80
C SER A 314 -0.13 -7.34 -21.51
N ARG A 315 -1.02 -7.79 -20.62
CA ARG A 315 -1.38 -7.08 -19.37
C ARG A 315 -1.08 -7.86 -18.10
N THR A 316 -0.85 -9.16 -18.19
CA THR A 316 -0.74 -10.04 -17.01
C THR A 316 0.60 -10.76 -16.96
N THR A 317 1.23 -10.74 -15.80
CA THR A 317 2.37 -11.60 -15.48
C THR A 317 1.88 -12.76 -14.64
N ALA A 318 1.98 -13.97 -15.19
CA ALA A 318 1.63 -15.20 -14.48
C ALA A 318 2.86 -15.77 -13.77
N ILE A 319 2.75 -15.97 -12.45
CA ILE A 319 3.84 -16.45 -11.59
C ILE A 319 3.42 -17.77 -10.95
N ARG A 320 4.14 -18.83 -11.32
CA ARG A 320 3.91 -20.16 -10.76
C ARG A 320 4.62 -20.32 -9.42
N PHE A 321 3.90 -20.82 -8.43
CA PHE A 321 4.45 -21.26 -7.15
C PHE A 321 4.49 -22.78 -7.12
N TYR A 322 5.60 -23.35 -6.68
CA TYR A 322 5.76 -24.80 -6.55
C TYR A 322 6.59 -25.15 -5.31
N GLY A 323 6.48 -26.38 -4.85
CA GLY A 323 7.20 -26.94 -3.72
C GLY A 323 6.28 -27.56 -2.69
N GLU A 324 6.77 -27.68 -1.46
CA GLU A 324 6.06 -28.25 -0.32
C GLU A 324 5.16 -27.22 0.38
N ASP A 325 4.03 -27.68 0.92
CA ASP A 325 3.15 -26.85 1.75
C ASP A 325 3.85 -26.49 3.07
N LEU A 326 4.16 -25.20 3.24
CA LEU A 326 4.86 -24.68 4.43
C LEU A 326 4.07 -24.83 5.73
N ARG A 327 2.75 -24.96 5.65
CA ARG A 327 1.88 -25.14 6.83
C ARG A 327 1.98 -26.52 7.45
N LEU A 328 2.49 -27.50 6.70
CA LEU A 328 2.68 -28.87 7.14
C LEU A 328 4.08 -29.12 7.75
N ARG A 329 4.96 -28.11 7.72
CA ARG A 329 6.29 -28.20 8.34
C ARG A 329 6.19 -27.84 9.82
N LYS A 330 6.71 -28.75 10.66
CA LYS A 330 6.87 -28.55 12.11
C LYS A 330 8.18 -27.85 12.42
#